data_666bddeea2741dadffc714608c26491c
#
_entry.id   666bddeea2741dadffc714608c26491c
#
_cell.length_a   1.000
_cell.length_b   1.000
_cell.length_c   1.000
_cell.angle_alpha   90.00
_cell.angle_beta   90.00
_cell.angle_gamma   90.00
#
_symmetry.space_group_name_H-M   'P 1'
#
loop_
_entity.id
_entity.type
_entity.pdbx_description
1 polymer ?
#
loop_
_entity_poly.entity_id
_entity_poly.type
_entity_poly.pdbx_seq_one_letter_code
_entity_poly.pdbx_strand_id
1 'polypeptide(L)'
;MITLKVKANTHWDTVNEVFVTTPETEIHLEHSLRAVSKWESWHCKPFLGRKNWTAGETLDYIRCMCTDEGVNPAVFLSLSKSQIEAVQKYINLPMTATWFSHQEQKANRGSAVTSELIYFWMSSYGIDWQAQDWHLNRLMTLIQVCSEKNKPPKKVPKATALQQRSALNAARRKKYSTGG
;
A
#
# COMPACT_ATOMS: atom_id res chain seq x y z
N MET A 1 2.66 -1.58 -12.03
CA MET A 1 1.94 -0.71 -12.98
C MET A 1 1.02 -1.56 -13.84
N ILE A 2 -0.22 -1.13 -14.08
CA ILE A 2 -1.18 -1.77 -14.98
C ILE A 2 -1.44 -0.84 -16.16
N THR A 3 -1.53 -1.41 -17.38
CA THR A 3 -1.83 -0.65 -18.60
C THR A 3 -3.24 -0.99 -19.07
N LEU A 4 -4.03 0.03 -19.40
CA LEU A 4 -5.38 -0.13 -19.92
C LEU A 4 -5.52 0.59 -21.27
N LYS A 5 -6.15 -0.09 -22.22
CA LYS A 5 -6.56 0.53 -23.49
C LYS A 5 -8.03 0.93 -23.39
N VAL A 6 -8.28 2.21 -23.34
CA VAL A 6 -9.63 2.78 -23.27
C VAL A 6 -10.09 3.08 -24.70
N LYS A 7 -11.22 2.53 -25.09
CA LYS A 7 -11.78 2.73 -26.42
C LYS A 7 -12.23 4.18 -26.62
N ALA A 8 -12.17 4.64 -27.85
CA ALA A 8 -12.76 5.91 -28.23
C ALA A 8 -14.25 5.96 -27.81
N ASN A 9 -14.68 7.07 -27.25
CA ASN A 9 -16.06 7.26 -26.82
C ASN A 9 -16.45 8.72 -26.92
N THR A 10 -17.75 8.98 -26.99
CA THR A 10 -18.32 10.33 -27.00
C THR A 10 -19.27 10.46 -25.80
N HIS A 11 -18.97 11.43 -24.94
CA HIS A 11 -19.79 11.75 -23.77
C HIS A 11 -20.47 13.09 -23.94
N TRP A 12 -21.68 13.20 -23.43
CA TRP A 12 -22.36 14.49 -23.29
C TRP A 12 -21.88 15.18 -22.02
N ASP A 13 -21.26 16.33 -22.16
CA ASP A 13 -20.91 17.20 -21.02
C ASP A 13 -22.12 18.08 -20.70
N THR A 14 -22.77 17.79 -19.58
CA THR A 14 -23.98 18.49 -19.13
C THR A 14 -23.71 19.90 -18.64
N VAL A 15 -22.45 20.22 -18.29
CA VAL A 15 -22.06 21.54 -17.78
C VAL A 15 -21.83 22.51 -18.94
N ASN A 16 -21.12 22.05 -19.97
CA ASN A 16 -20.77 22.86 -21.12
C ASN A 16 -21.73 22.66 -22.30
N GLU A 17 -22.70 21.74 -22.18
CA GLU A 17 -23.68 21.41 -23.22
C GLU A 17 -23.03 21.03 -24.58
N VAL A 18 -21.93 20.29 -24.53
CA VAL A 18 -21.17 19.83 -25.71
C VAL A 18 -20.89 18.33 -25.68
N PHE A 19 -20.75 17.74 -26.85
CA PHE A 19 -20.23 16.38 -26.97
C PHE A 19 -18.70 16.41 -26.87
N VAL A 20 -18.16 15.68 -25.89
CA VAL A 20 -16.71 15.48 -25.73
C VAL A 20 -16.36 14.10 -26.28
N THR A 21 -15.60 14.07 -27.39
CA THR A 21 -15.11 12.83 -27.98
C THR A 21 -13.69 12.58 -27.49
N THR A 22 -13.46 11.41 -26.92
CA THR A 22 -12.14 10.94 -26.53
C THR A 22 -11.64 9.92 -27.55
N PRO A 23 -10.40 10.02 -28.05
CA PRO A 23 -9.81 9.00 -28.92
C PRO A 23 -9.52 7.74 -28.12
N GLU A 24 -9.22 6.64 -28.82
CA GLU A 24 -8.65 5.46 -28.17
C GLU A 24 -7.33 5.87 -27.51
N THR A 25 -7.23 5.59 -26.20
CA THR A 25 -6.12 6.07 -25.38
C THR A 25 -5.59 4.91 -24.53
N GLU A 26 -4.28 4.73 -24.54
CA GLU A 26 -3.60 3.85 -23.59
C GLU A 26 -3.21 4.64 -22.35
N ILE A 27 -3.55 4.13 -21.16
CA ILE A 27 -3.26 4.76 -19.88
C ILE A 27 -2.50 3.81 -18.97
N HIS A 28 -1.55 4.36 -18.22
CA HIS A 28 -0.73 3.65 -17.26
C HIS A 28 -1.15 4.05 -15.84
N LEU A 29 -1.46 3.05 -15.02
CA LEU A 29 -1.95 3.27 -13.67
C LEU A 29 -1.03 2.60 -12.65
N GLU A 30 -0.71 3.32 -11.56
CA GLU A 30 0.05 2.77 -10.45
C GLU A 30 -0.68 3.04 -9.12
N HIS A 31 -0.90 1.97 -8.35
CA HIS A 31 -1.43 2.09 -6.99
C HIS A 31 -0.32 2.51 -6.03
N SER A 32 -0.02 3.78 -5.96
CA SER A 32 1.12 4.33 -5.24
C SER A 32 0.71 5.24 -4.08
N LEU A 33 1.63 5.53 -3.16
CA LEU A 33 1.40 6.51 -2.09
C LEU A 33 1.09 7.90 -2.66
N ARG A 34 1.73 8.28 -3.77
CA ARG A 34 1.44 9.52 -4.49
C ARG A 34 -0.02 9.59 -4.96
N ALA A 35 -0.55 8.49 -5.49
CA ALA A 35 -1.95 8.42 -5.91
C ALA A 35 -2.91 8.57 -4.73
N VAL A 36 -2.62 7.91 -3.61
CA VAL A 36 -3.39 8.04 -2.37
C VAL A 36 -3.37 9.47 -1.85
N SER A 37 -2.20 10.11 -1.78
CA SER A 37 -2.06 11.48 -1.31
C SER A 37 -2.84 12.48 -2.19
N LYS A 38 -2.80 12.31 -3.52
CA LYS A 38 -3.62 13.13 -4.45
C LYS A 38 -5.11 12.97 -4.14
N TRP A 39 -5.58 11.75 -3.97
CA TRP A 39 -6.99 11.49 -3.70
C TRP A 39 -7.41 12.06 -2.34
N GLU A 40 -6.62 11.88 -1.29
CA GLU A 40 -6.89 12.41 0.05
C GLU A 40 -6.94 13.94 0.04
N SER A 41 -6.07 14.60 -0.73
CA SER A 41 -6.09 16.06 -0.88
C SER A 41 -7.35 16.58 -1.58
N TRP A 42 -7.92 15.82 -2.53
CA TRP A 42 -9.15 16.22 -3.21
C TRP A 42 -10.40 16.01 -2.36
N HIS A 43 -10.44 14.91 -1.62
CA HIS A 43 -11.63 14.51 -0.89
C HIS A 43 -11.59 14.91 0.60
N CYS A 44 -10.44 15.34 1.13
CA CYS A 44 -10.23 15.65 2.55
C CYS A 44 -10.70 14.51 3.47
N LYS A 45 -10.45 13.27 3.07
CA LYS A 45 -10.87 12.05 3.76
C LYS A 45 -9.74 11.01 3.74
N PRO A 46 -9.56 10.21 4.80
CA PRO A 46 -8.56 9.13 4.78
C PRO A 46 -8.95 8.09 3.71
N PHE A 47 -7.98 7.66 2.92
CA PHE A 47 -8.15 6.64 1.88
C PHE A 47 -8.21 5.23 2.49
N LEU A 48 -7.26 4.91 3.37
CA LEU A 48 -7.13 3.58 3.94
C LEU A 48 -8.19 3.29 5.01
N GLY A 49 -8.65 2.04 5.06
CA GLY A 49 -9.63 1.58 6.04
C GLY A 49 -11.09 1.92 5.71
N ARG A 50 -11.37 2.57 4.58
CA ARG A 50 -12.73 2.87 4.13
C ARG A 50 -13.42 1.60 3.60
N LYS A 51 -14.70 1.45 3.94
CA LYS A 51 -15.54 0.33 3.47
C LYS A 51 -16.51 0.74 2.36
N ASN A 52 -16.97 1.99 2.38
CA ASN A 52 -17.99 2.49 1.47
C ASN A 52 -17.36 3.48 0.48
N TRP A 53 -17.33 3.09 -0.78
CA TRP A 53 -16.85 3.89 -1.90
C TRP A 53 -18.01 4.23 -2.82
N THR A 54 -18.13 5.47 -3.23
CA THR A 54 -19.03 5.85 -4.31
C THR A 54 -18.38 5.56 -5.66
N ALA A 55 -19.19 5.44 -6.71
CA ALA A 55 -18.67 5.29 -8.07
C ALA A 55 -17.76 6.47 -8.48
N GLY A 56 -18.14 7.70 -8.10
CA GLY A 56 -17.34 8.89 -8.35
C GLY A 56 -15.98 8.82 -7.65
N GLU A 57 -15.94 8.53 -6.34
CA GLU A 57 -14.71 8.39 -5.58
C GLU A 57 -13.79 7.30 -6.16
N THR A 58 -14.37 6.21 -6.70
CA THR A 58 -13.60 5.14 -7.36
C THR A 58 -12.96 5.64 -8.66
N LEU A 59 -13.70 6.37 -9.50
CA LEU A 59 -13.18 6.94 -10.74
C LEU A 59 -12.12 8.01 -10.47
N ASP A 60 -12.35 8.86 -9.47
CA ASP A 60 -11.38 9.87 -9.04
C ASP A 60 -10.07 9.22 -8.57
N TYR A 61 -10.18 8.07 -7.86
CA TYR A 61 -8.98 7.35 -7.46
C TYR A 61 -8.23 6.75 -8.66
N ILE A 62 -8.94 6.14 -9.61
CA ILE A 62 -8.32 5.63 -10.84
C ILE A 62 -7.62 6.76 -11.60
N ARG A 63 -8.22 7.95 -11.62
CA ARG A 63 -7.60 9.16 -12.20
C ARG A 63 -6.33 9.56 -11.44
N CYS A 64 -6.33 9.50 -10.10
CA CYS A 64 -5.14 9.77 -9.29
C CYS A 64 -4.02 8.75 -9.52
N MET A 65 -4.36 7.49 -9.85
CA MET A 65 -3.39 6.44 -10.18
C MET A 65 -2.70 6.65 -11.53
N CYS A 66 -3.25 7.49 -12.41
CA CYS A 66 -2.68 7.73 -13.74
C CYS A 66 -1.29 8.38 -13.62
N THR A 67 -0.31 7.75 -14.27
CA THR A 67 1.08 8.22 -14.32
C THR A 67 1.36 9.05 -15.55
N ASP A 68 0.48 8.99 -16.55
CA ASP A 68 0.61 9.75 -17.79
C ASP A 68 0.18 11.20 -17.59
N GLU A 69 0.93 12.10 -18.18
CA GLU A 69 0.62 13.54 -18.15
C GLU A 69 -0.37 13.91 -19.26
N GLY A 70 -1.24 14.88 -18.98
CA GLY A 70 -2.13 15.48 -19.98
C GLY A 70 -3.29 14.59 -20.46
N VAL A 71 -3.56 13.47 -19.79
CA VAL A 71 -4.71 12.60 -20.14
C VAL A 71 -6.03 13.36 -19.90
N ASN A 72 -6.88 13.40 -20.92
CA ASN A 72 -8.19 14.03 -20.80
C ASN A 72 -9.04 13.30 -19.74
N PRO A 73 -9.57 14.00 -18.73
CA PRO A 73 -10.40 13.40 -17.68
C PRO A 73 -11.60 12.60 -18.19
N ALA A 74 -12.16 12.94 -19.34
CA ALA A 74 -13.26 12.23 -19.96
C ALA A 74 -12.91 10.78 -20.36
N VAL A 75 -11.62 10.45 -20.54
CA VAL A 75 -11.15 9.08 -20.80
C VAL A 75 -11.55 8.14 -19.67
N PHE A 76 -11.46 8.59 -18.41
CA PHE A 76 -11.80 7.78 -17.25
C PHE A 76 -13.29 7.46 -17.14
N LEU A 77 -14.16 8.31 -17.72
CA LEU A 77 -15.61 8.05 -17.81
C LEU A 77 -15.94 6.94 -18.83
N SER A 78 -15.01 6.64 -19.73
CA SER A 78 -15.16 5.58 -20.75
C SER A 78 -14.69 4.20 -20.28
N LEU A 79 -14.23 4.08 -19.03
CA LEU A 79 -13.77 2.80 -18.48
C LEU A 79 -14.93 1.81 -18.38
N SER A 80 -14.74 0.62 -18.94
CA SER A 80 -15.70 -0.48 -18.82
C SER A 80 -15.66 -1.07 -17.40
N LYS A 81 -16.75 -1.74 -17.02
CA LYS A 81 -16.84 -2.46 -15.74
C LYS A 81 -15.69 -3.45 -15.57
N SER A 82 -15.35 -4.20 -16.62
CA SER A 82 -14.23 -5.16 -16.58
C SER A 82 -12.88 -4.51 -16.36
N GLN A 83 -12.66 -3.30 -16.88
CA GLN A 83 -11.43 -2.54 -16.64
C GLN A 83 -11.36 -2.03 -15.20
N ILE A 84 -12.48 -1.57 -14.64
CA ILE A 84 -12.55 -1.16 -13.23
C ILE A 84 -12.27 -2.37 -12.31
N GLU A 85 -12.85 -3.53 -12.60
CA GLU A 85 -12.57 -4.78 -11.87
C GLU A 85 -11.10 -5.20 -11.97
N ALA A 86 -10.47 -5.03 -13.14
CA ALA A 86 -9.05 -5.30 -13.33
C ALA A 86 -8.17 -4.37 -12.48
N VAL A 87 -8.53 -3.08 -12.40
CA VAL A 87 -7.84 -2.12 -11.51
C VAL A 87 -8.01 -2.51 -10.05
N GLN A 88 -9.21 -2.87 -9.62
CA GLN A 88 -9.46 -3.31 -8.24
C GLN A 88 -8.65 -4.56 -7.89
N LYS A 89 -8.57 -5.51 -8.82
CA LYS A 89 -7.72 -6.70 -8.66
C LYS A 89 -6.25 -6.32 -8.53
N TYR A 90 -5.78 -5.38 -9.36
CA TYR A 90 -4.41 -4.89 -9.32
C TYR A 90 -4.07 -4.22 -7.97
N ILE A 91 -4.94 -3.35 -7.46
CA ILE A 91 -4.79 -2.68 -6.16
C ILE A 91 -4.57 -3.69 -5.01
N ASN A 92 -5.25 -4.84 -5.09
CA ASN A 92 -5.18 -5.87 -4.05
C ASN A 92 -3.99 -6.83 -4.18
N LEU A 93 -3.16 -6.70 -5.22
CA LEU A 93 -1.97 -7.56 -5.37
C LEU A 93 -0.95 -7.25 -4.25
N PRO A 94 -0.36 -8.28 -3.64
CA PRO A 94 0.62 -8.07 -2.56
C PRO A 94 1.92 -7.41 -3.04
N MET A 95 2.32 -7.64 -4.30
CA MET A 95 3.51 -7.08 -4.98
C MET A 95 4.82 -7.26 -4.18
N THR A 96 4.87 -8.27 -3.34
CA THR A 96 6.01 -8.60 -2.47
C THR A 96 6.12 -10.10 -2.25
N ALA A 97 7.35 -10.59 -2.06
CA ALA A 97 7.64 -11.96 -1.66
C ALA A 97 7.71 -12.13 -0.13
N THR A 98 7.62 -11.03 0.61
CA THR A 98 7.68 -11.06 2.08
C THR A 98 6.29 -11.29 2.65
N TRP A 99 6.15 -12.32 3.47
CA TRP A 99 4.91 -12.66 4.15
C TRP A 99 5.10 -12.50 5.67
N PHE A 100 4.18 -11.82 6.30
CA PHE A 100 4.06 -11.82 7.75
C PHE A 100 2.96 -12.80 8.14
N SER A 101 3.26 -13.76 9.04
CA SER A 101 2.19 -14.53 9.66
C SER A 101 1.24 -13.53 10.33
N HIS A 102 -0.05 -13.64 10.05
CA HIS A 102 -1.08 -12.80 10.65
C HIS A 102 -1.05 -12.99 12.18
N GLN A 103 -0.13 -12.31 12.85
CA GLN A 103 -0.43 -11.88 14.20
C GLN A 103 -1.50 -10.83 14.02
N GLU A 104 -2.68 -11.08 14.59
CA GLU A 104 -3.78 -10.13 14.66
C GLU A 104 -3.19 -8.74 14.87
N GLN A 105 -3.22 -7.93 13.81
CA GLN A 105 -3.03 -6.51 13.98
C GLN A 105 -4.18 -6.12 14.88
N LYS A 106 -3.90 -6.05 16.19
CA LYS A 106 -4.81 -5.41 17.14
C LYS A 106 -5.14 -4.10 16.46
N ALA A 107 -6.36 -4.02 15.94
CA ALA A 107 -6.84 -2.81 15.31
C ALA A 107 -6.50 -1.71 16.32
N ASN A 108 -5.48 -0.93 15.98
CA ASN A 108 -5.14 0.23 16.77
C ASN A 108 -6.42 1.04 16.76
N ARG A 109 -7.09 1.11 17.90
CA ARG A 109 -8.28 1.98 18.12
C ARG A 109 -7.89 3.46 18.04
N GLY A 110 -6.85 3.80 17.31
CA GLY A 110 -6.29 5.11 17.08
C GLY A 110 -6.50 5.52 15.62
N SER A 111 -6.35 6.78 15.33
CA SER A 111 -6.56 7.51 14.09
C SER A 111 -6.40 6.70 12.79
N ALA A 112 -7.23 7.02 11.79
CA ALA A 112 -7.09 6.46 10.45
C ALA A 112 -5.67 6.68 9.91
N VAL A 113 -5.13 5.69 9.20
CA VAL A 113 -3.82 5.83 8.54
C VAL A 113 -4.03 6.67 7.28
N THR A 114 -3.36 7.82 7.22
CA THR A 114 -3.37 8.73 6.09
C THR A 114 -2.05 8.71 5.35
N SER A 115 -2.01 9.29 4.16
CA SER A 115 -0.78 9.41 3.36
C SER A 115 0.33 10.13 4.11
N GLU A 116 0.00 11.20 4.85
CA GLU A 116 0.98 11.97 5.65
C GLU A 116 1.64 11.10 6.73
N LEU A 117 0.86 10.22 7.35
CA LEU A 117 1.41 9.29 8.35
C LEU A 117 2.37 8.28 7.70
N ILE A 118 2.08 7.84 6.49
CA ILE A 118 2.97 6.95 5.73
C ILE A 118 4.25 7.69 5.34
N TYR A 119 4.16 8.94 4.87
CA TYR A 119 5.32 9.79 4.60
C TYR A 119 6.17 10.01 5.86
N PHE A 120 5.54 10.23 7.01
CA PHE A 120 6.25 10.30 8.29
C PHE A 120 7.02 9.01 8.59
N TRP A 121 6.41 7.84 8.38
CA TRP A 121 7.11 6.56 8.57
C TRP A 121 8.26 6.38 7.59
N MET A 122 8.10 6.76 6.32
CA MET A 122 9.19 6.72 5.34
C MET A 122 10.38 7.57 5.81
N SER A 123 10.13 8.81 6.23
CA SER A 123 11.15 9.70 6.78
C SER A 123 11.81 9.12 8.03
N SER A 124 11.03 8.58 8.97
CA SER A 124 11.52 8.03 10.23
C SER A 124 12.42 6.80 10.03
N TYR A 125 12.17 6.01 8.99
CA TYR A 125 12.96 4.82 8.65
C TYR A 125 14.06 5.09 7.62
N GLY A 126 14.23 6.32 7.14
CA GLY A 126 15.18 6.65 6.09
C GLY A 126 14.90 6.00 4.75
N ILE A 127 13.62 5.76 4.44
CA ILE A 127 13.18 5.21 3.16
C ILE A 127 13.23 6.33 2.13
N ASP A 128 13.88 6.06 0.97
CA ASP A 128 13.99 7.02 -0.12
C ASP A 128 12.60 7.47 -0.62
N TRP A 129 12.48 8.77 -0.95
CA TRP A 129 11.23 9.35 -1.43
C TRP A 129 10.75 8.76 -2.76
N GLN A 130 11.62 8.20 -3.58
CA GLN A 130 11.24 7.49 -4.81
C GLN A 130 10.32 6.29 -4.53
N ALA A 131 10.37 5.74 -3.31
CA ALA A 131 9.46 4.65 -2.91
C ALA A 131 7.98 5.06 -2.84
N GLN A 132 7.66 6.36 -2.84
CA GLN A 132 6.28 6.85 -2.95
C GLN A 132 5.59 6.44 -4.26
N ASP A 133 6.37 6.16 -5.31
CA ASP A 133 5.89 5.76 -6.63
C ASP A 133 5.79 4.23 -6.78
N TRP A 134 6.23 3.48 -5.78
CA TRP A 134 6.04 2.03 -5.76
C TRP A 134 4.59 1.66 -5.49
N HIS A 135 4.24 0.43 -5.85
CA HIS A 135 2.95 -0.13 -5.44
C HIS A 135 2.80 -0.05 -3.89
N LEU A 136 1.68 0.51 -3.42
CA LEU A 136 1.48 0.84 -2.01
C LEU A 136 1.67 -0.37 -1.09
N ASN A 137 1.17 -1.55 -1.48
CA ASN A 137 1.31 -2.77 -0.68
C ASN A 137 2.79 -3.17 -0.50
N ARG A 138 3.63 -2.96 -1.53
CA ARG A 138 5.08 -3.18 -1.44
C ARG A 138 5.73 -2.20 -0.47
N LEU A 139 5.37 -0.92 -0.55
CA LEU A 139 5.87 0.11 0.37
C LEU A 139 5.45 -0.19 1.81
N MET A 140 4.19 -0.52 2.04
CA MET A 140 3.68 -0.87 3.38
C MET A 140 4.40 -2.09 3.95
N THR A 141 4.71 -3.08 3.12
CA THR A 141 5.51 -4.24 3.54
C THR A 141 6.93 -3.82 3.95
N LEU A 142 7.57 -2.91 3.20
CA LEU A 142 8.91 -2.40 3.57
C LEU A 142 8.85 -1.67 4.92
N ILE A 143 7.87 -0.80 5.13
CA ILE A 143 7.66 -0.10 6.39
C ILE A 143 7.49 -1.10 7.54
N GLN A 144 6.71 -2.15 7.34
CA GLN A 144 6.53 -3.21 8.34
C GLN A 144 7.84 -3.95 8.64
N VAL A 145 8.65 -4.27 7.63
CA VAL A 145 9.99 -4.86 7.82
C VAL A 145 10.86 -3.94 8.66
N CYS A 146 10.91 -2.65 8.34
CA CYS A 146 11.67 -1.66 9.12
C CYS A 146 11.18 -1.60 10.57
N SER A 147 9.88 -1.57 10.79
CA SER A 147 9.27 -1.60 12.11
C SER A 147 9.69 -2.85 12.91
N GLU A 148 9.60 -4.03 12.30
CA GLU A 148 9.99 -5.28 12.97
C GLU A 148 11.49 -5.33 13.31
N LYS A 149 12.35 -4.86 12.41
CA LYS A 149 13.81 -4.82 12.60
C LYS A 149 14.24 -3.83 13.68
N ASN A 150 13.51 -2.72 13.82
CA ASN A 150 13.82 -1.67 14.80
C ASN A 150 13.18 -1.93 16.19
N LYS A 151 12.42 -3.00 16.34
CA LYS A 151 11.89 -3.38 17.66
C LYS A 151 13.04 -3.73 18.60
N PRO A 152 13.04 -3.20 19.83
CA PRO A 152 14.02 -3.62 20.84
C PRO A 152 13.89 -5.14 21.10
N PRO A 153 14.99 -5.84 21.35
CA PRO A 153 14.96 -7.28 21.63
C PRO A 153 14.00 -7.56 22.79
N LYS A 154 13.11 -8.52 22.61
CA LYS A 154 12.17 -8.91 23.67
C LYS A 154 12.96 -9.30 24.91
N LYS A 155 12.75 -8.62 26.03
CA LYS A 155 13.31 -9.00 27.32
C LYS A 155 12.82 -10.40 27.67
N VAL A 156 13.69 -11.38 27.63
CA VAL A 156 13.37 -12.75 28.07
C VAL A 156 13.20 -12.71 29.62
N PRO A 157 12.10 -13.25 30.16
CA PRO A 157 11.95 -13.35 31.60
C PRO A 157 13.18 -14.00 32.25
N LYS A 158 13.65 -13.46 33.39
CA LYS A 158 14.87 -13.94 34.06
C LYS A 158 14.86 -15.46 34.29
N ALA A 159 13.71 -16.05 34.65
CA ALA A 159 13.55 -17.47 34.83
C ALA A 159 13.83 -18.28 33.53
N THR A 160 13.26 -17.83 32.40
CA THR A 160 13.47 -18.48 31.09
C THR A 160 14.92 -18.34 30.61
N ALA A 161 15.56 -17.19 30.85
CA ALA A 161 16.95 -16.96 30.53
C ALA A 161 17.90 -17.87 31.37
N LEU A 162 17.60 -18.05 32.65
CA LEU A 162 18.31 -18.97 33.53
C LEU A 162 18.17 -20.43 33.08
N GLN A 163 16.96 -20.86 32.71
CA GLN A 163 16.73 -22.20 32.19
C GLN A 163 17.49 -22.47 30.89
N GLN A 164 17.44 -21.54 29.95
CA GLN A 164 18.17 -21.62 28.66
C GLN A 164 19.68 -21.69 28.90
N ARG A 165 20.20 -20.86 29.82
CA ARG A 165 21.61 -20.84 30.18
C ARG A 165 22.06 -22.17 30.85
N SER A 166 21.24 -22.69 31.73
CA SER A 166 21.46 -24.00 32.39
C SER A 166 21.47 -25.13 31.36
N ALA A 167 20.49 -25.18 30.46
CA ALA A 167 20.40 -26.18 29.41
C ALA A 167 21.61 -26.13 28.46
N LEU A 168 22.00 -24.90 28.02
CA LEU A 168 23.20 -24.70 27.20
C LEU A 168 24.49 -25.15 27.88
N ASN A 169 24.63 -24.84 29.17
CA ASN A 169 25.79 -25.28 29.95
C ASN A 169 25.82 -26.79 30.13
N ALA A 170 24.68 -27.45 30.41
CA ALA A 170 24.57 -28.88 30.47
C ALA A 170 24.94 -29.57 29.13
N ALA A 171 24.44 -29.02 28.00
CA ALA A 171 24.81 -29.49 26.67
C ALA A 171 26.30 -29.35 26.37
N ARG A 172 26.92 -28.22 26.74
CA ARG A 172 28.36 -28.00 26.59
C ARG A 172 29.19 -28.96 27.45
N ARG A 173 28.83 -29.17 28.73
CA ARG A 173 29.50 -30.16 29.62
C ARG A 173 29.44 -31.57 29.02
N LYS A 174 28.28 -31.96 28.49
CA LYS A 174 28.12 -33.28 27.83
C LYS A 174 28.99 -33.40 26.57
N LYS A 175 29.10 -32.31 25.77
CA LYS A 175 29.86 -32.29 24.50
C LYS A 175 31.37 -32.31 24.73
N TYR A 176 31.88 -31.64 25.78
CA TYR A 176 33.31 -31.48 26.01
C TYR A 176 33.83 -32.29 27.20
N SER A 177 32.99 -33.15 27.80
CA SER A 177 33.33 -34.01 28.95
C SER A 177 34.05 -33.27 30.10
N THR A 178 33.75 -31.99 30.31
CA THR A 178 34.33 -31.19 31.37
C THR A 178 33.42 -31.25 32.58
N GLY A 179 33.92 -31.94 33.64
CA GLY A 179 33.39 -31.82 35.00
C GLY A 179 33.81 -30.47 35.57
N GLY A 180 32.84 -29.61 35.92
CA GLY A 180 33.08 -28.41 36.72
C GLY A 180 32.34 -28.53 38.01
#